data_4d5efcce4c6d8e1f6a933cdce9040286
#
_entry.id   4d5efcce4c6d8e1f6a933cdce9040286
#
_cell.length_a   1.000
_cell.length_b   1.000
_cell.length_c   1.000
_cell.angle_alpha   90.00
_cell.angle_beta   90.00
_cell.angle_gamma   90.00
#
_symmetry.space_group_name_H-M   'P 1'
#
loop_
_entity.id
_entity.type
_entity.pdbx_description
1 polymer ?
#
loop_
_entity_poly.entity_id
_entity_poly.type
_entity_poly.pdbx_seq_one_letter_code
_entity_poly.pdbx_strand_id
1 'polypeptide(L)' 'MKPVVGIGSNTKYGRVLKILRDGVVVEDGQGRRETVSFRRIEKSLKGNSK' A
#
# COMPACT_ATOMS: atom_id res chain seq x y z
N MET A 1 9.94 9.83 7.26
CA MET A 1 8.63 9.53 7.84
C MET A 1 8.03 8.29 7.21
N LYS A 2 7.41 7.46 8.00
CA LYS A 2 6.84 6.24 7.49
C LYS A 2 5.46 6.47 6.93
N PRO A 3 5.10 5.74 5.88
CA PRO A 3 3.73 5.82 5.40
C PRO A 3 2.78 5.30 6.46
N VAL A 4 1.63 5.92 6.55
CA VAL A 4 0.65 5.53 7.54
C VAL A 4 -0.34 4.57 6.87
N VAL A 5 0.01 3.32 6.87
CA VAL A 5 -0.89 2.29 6.35
C VAL A 5 -0.92 1.15 7.35
N GLY A 6 -2.06 0.54 7.43
CA GLY A 6 -2.24 -0.59 8.31
C GLY A 6 -3.09 -1.63 7.62
N ILE A 7 -3.25 -2.78 8.25
CA ILE A 7 -4.08 -3.83 7.70
C ILE A 7 -5.49 -3.30 7.59
N GLY A 8 -6.08 -3.46 6.40
CA GLY A 8 -7.40 -2.97 6.14
C GLY A 8 -7.44 -1.59 5.51
N SER A 9 -6.31 -0.92 5.43
CA SER A 9 -6.25 0.39 4.80
C SER A 9 -6.43 0.27 3.29
N ASN A 10 -7.07 1.26 2.70
CA ASN A 10 -7.23 1.30 1.25
C ASN A 10 -6.15 2.15 0.64
N THR A 11 -5.49 1.63 -0.36
CA THR A 11 -4.50 2.37 -1.10
C THR A 11 -4.87 2.36 -2.56
N LYS A 12 -4.18 3.12 -3.36
CA LYS A 12 -4.48 3.11 -4.78
C LYS A 12 -4.13 1.77 -5.43
N TYR A 13 -3.36 0.96 -4.73
CA TYR A 13 -3.01 -0.37 -5.22
C TYR A 13 -3.99 -1.44 -4.77
N GLY A 14 -4.78 -1.13 -3.75
CA GLY A 14 -5.73 -2.08 -3.22
C GLY A 14 -5.79 -2.01 -1.71
N ARG A 15 -6.45 -2.98 -1.13
CA ARG A 15 -6.61 -3.03 0.31
C ARG A 15 -5.46 -3.80 0.94
N VAL A 16 -4.89 -3.23 1.98
CA VAL A 16 -3.76 -3.86 2.65
C VAL A 16 -4.23 -5.07 3.43
N LEU A 17 -3.68 -6.22 3.11
CA LEU A 17 -4.01 -7.46 3.79
C LEU A 17 -2.94 -7.85 4.80
N LYS A 18 -1.70 -7.49 4.53
CA LYS A 18 -0.62 -7.92 5.38
C LYS A 18 0.52 -6.92 5.27
N ILE A 19 1.24 -6.74 6.36
CA ILE A 19 2.39 -5.85 6.38
C ILE A 19 3.64 -6.68 6.44
N LEU A 20 4.56 -6.42 5.53
CA LEU A 20 5.82 -7.12 5.44
C LEU A 20 6.94 -6.19 5.86
N ARG A 21 8.13 -6.74 5.91
CA ARG A 21 9.29 -5.94 6.30
C ARG A 21 9.53 -4.78 5.34
N ASP A 22 9.41 -5.05 4.05
CA ASP A 22 9.74 -4.05 3.04
C ASP A 22 8.52 -3.47 2.35
N GLY A 23 7.35 -3.92 2.69
CA GLY A 23 6.18 -3.46 1.98
C GLY A 23 4.92 -4.06 2.55
N VAL A 24 3.90 -4.11 1.72
CA VAL A 24 2.61 -4.64 2.14
C VAL A 24 2.06 -5.50 1.02
N VAL A 25 1.18 -6.41 1.41
CA VAL A 25 0.43 -7.19 0.44
C VAL A 25 -0.94 -6.55 0.33
N VAL A 26 -1.34 -6.22 -0.89
CA VAL A 26 -2.63 -5.59 -1.13
C VAL A 26 -3.46 -6.47 -2.04
N GLU A 27 -4.76 -6.28 -1.95
CA GLU A 27 -5.69 -7.02 -2.78
C GLU A 27 -6.56 -6.01 -3.52
N ASP A 28 -6.61 -6.13 -4.85
CA ASP A 28 -7.40 -5.20 -5.63
C ASP A 28 -8.86 -5.63 -5.64
N GLY A 29 -9.68 -4.87 -6.36
CA GLY A 29 -11.10 -5.13 -6.41
C GLY A 29 -11.48 -6.43 -7.08
N GLN A 30 -10.55 -7.06 -7.74
CA GLN A 30 -10.81 -8.33 -8.42
C GLN A 30 -10.28 -9.52 -7.65
N GLY A 31 -9.79 -9.28 -6.46
CA GLY A 31 -9.29 -10.35 -5.63
C GLY A 31 -7.85 -10.73 -5.89
N ARG A 32 -7.16 -9.95 -6.67
CA ARG A 32 -5.76 -10.22 -6.94
C ARG A 32 -4.89 -9.62 -5.86
N ARG A 33 -3.87 -10.36 -5.47
CA ARG A 33 -2.95 -9.91 -4.45
C ARG A 33 -1.62 -9.55 -5.06
N GLU A 34 -1.02 -8.52 -4.49
CA GLU A 34 0.23 -8.04 -5.00
C GLU A 34 1.04 -7.46 -3.86
N THR A 35 2.35 -7.63 -3.91
CA THR A 35 3.22 -7.03 -2.92
C THR A 35 3.68 -5.68 -3.42
N VAL A 36 3.48 -4.66 -2.61
CA VAL A 36 3.85 -3.29 -2.97
C VAL A 36 4.84 -2.81 -1.93
N SER A 37 5.99 -2.32 -2.38
CA SER A 37 7.01 -1.85 -1.46
C SER A 37 6.57 -0.56 -0.77
N PHE A 38 7.14 -0.32 0.42
CA PHE A 38 6.83 0.92 1.13
C PHE A 38 7.22 2.14 0.32
N ARG A 39 8.27 2.00 -0.45
CA ARG A 39 8.71 3.11 -1.29
C ARG A 39 7.61 3.53 -2.26
N ARG A 40 6.93 2.57 -2.83
CA ARG A 40 5.83 2.85 -3.74
C ARG A 40 4.66 3.46 -3.03
N ILE A 41 4.35 2.94 -1.86
CA ILE A 41 3.26 3.49 -1.06
C ILE A 41 3.55 4.93 -0.71
N GLU A 42 4.75 5.18 -0.25
CA GLU A 42 5.16 6.52 0.14
C GLU A 42 5.08 7.48 -1.02
N LYS A 43 5.53 7.04 -2.17
CA LYS A 43 5.48 7.86 -3.35
C LYS A 43 4.06 8.20 -3.74
N SER A 44 3.18 7.23 -3.61
CA SER A 44 1.78 7.42 -3.93
C SER A 44 1.16 8.47 -3.02
N LEU A 45 1.51 8.45 -1.75
CA LEU A 45 0.96 9.41 -0.80
C LEU A 45 1.49 10.81 -1.05
N LYS A 46 2.76 10.90 -1.37
CA LYS A 46 3.36 12.20 -1.59
C LYS A 46 2.99 12.80 -2.92
N GLY A 47 2.81 11.96 -3.89
CA GLY A 47 2.55 12.44 -5.22
C GLY A 47 1.36 13.34 -5.32
N ASN A 48 0.46 13.22 -4.38
CA ASN A 48 -0.73 14.02 -4.43
C ASN A 48 -0.54 15.44 -4.02
N SER A 49 0.46 15.68 -3.25
CA SER A 49 0.59 17.01 -2.70
C SER A 49 1.17 17.97 -3.70
N LYS A 50 1.47 17.53 -4.85
CA LYS A 50 2.01 18.46 -5.75
C LYS A 50 1.15 19.23 -6.52
#